data_fee5d81cb28b46f9e85c744c2104aae6
#
_entry.id   fee5d81cb28b46f9e85c744c2104aae6
#
_cell.length_a   1.000
_cell.length_b   1.000
_cell.length_c   1.000
_cell.angle_alpha   90.00
_cell.angle_beta   90.00
_cell.angle_gamma   90.00
#
_symmetry.space_group_name_H-M   'P 1'
#
loop_
_entity.id
_entity.type
_entity.pdbx_description
1 polymer ?
#
loop_
_entity_poly.entity_id
_entity_poly.type
_entity_poly.pdbx_seq_one_letter_code
_entity_poly.pdbx_strand_id
1 'polypeptide(L)'
;PIEFEHTLVQALNENNIMRTIGCKVITTQNERKIPVANGHTQAAWTAENGAYTESNPTFAQTSIDAFKLTDLIKVSDELLSDSFFDIEGYISEEFGRAFGEAEEDAFINGAVQTGQTAIDRPTGLFIPSAAGGAPSGVTAASATAITADELISLVYSLKAPYRSKAKFLMNDATVAAIRKLKDLNGVYVWQPALTAGEPDRLLGYPLY
;
A
#
# COMPACT_ATOMS: atom_id res chain seq x y z
N PRO A 1 12.26 -5.21 -29.11
CA PRO A 1 12.43 -5.57 -27.69
C PRO A 1 12.37 -4.36 -26.77
N ILE A 2 13.09 -3.25 -27.07
CA ILE A 2 13.12 -2.06 -26.20
C ILE A 2 11.78 -1.32 -26.18
N GLU A 3 11.12 -1.19 -27.32
CA GLU A 3 9.79 -0.55 -27.43
C GLU A 3 8.73 -1.35 -26.69
N PHE A 4 8.73 -2.66 -26.81
CA PHE A 4 7.85 -3.57 -26.07
C PHE A 4 8.03 -3.45 -24.55
N GLU A 5 9.27 -3.41 -24.09
CA GLU A 5 9.57 -3.22 -22.66
C GLU A 5 9.04 -1.87 -22.13
N HIS A 6 9.20 -0.79 -22.90
CA HIS A 6 8.67 0.52 -22.54
C HIS A 6 7.13 0.54 -22.43
N THR A 7 6.44 -0.05 -23.40
CA THR A 7 4.97 -0.13 -23.42
C THR A 7 4.46 -0.96 -22.25
N LEU A 8 5.10 -2.08 -21.94
CA LEU A 8 4.75 -2.93 -20.82
C LEU A 8 4.91 -2.19 -19.47
N VAL A 9 6.03 -1.50 -19.27
CA VAL A 9 6.29 -0.74 -18.02
C VAL A 9 5.30 0.42 -17.88
N GLN A 10 4.93 1.07 -18.98
CA GLN A 10 3.93 2.14 -18.95
C GLN A 10 2.55 1.60 -18.56
N ALA A 11 2.07 0.54 -19.20
CA ALA A 11 0.80 -0.09 -18.89
C ALA A 11 0.73 -0.58 -17.44
N LEU A 12 1.80 -1.16 -16.91
CA LEU A 12 1.92 -1.58 -15.52
C LEU A 12 1.81 -0.40 -14.54
N ASN A 13 2.47 0.72 -14.84
CA ASN A 13 2.42 1.91 -13.99
C ASN A 13 1.05 2.58 -13.99
N GLU A 14 0.33 2.57 -15.11
CA GLU A 14 -1.02 3.14 -15.23
C GLU A 14 -2.07 2.34 -14.45
N ASN A 15 -1.89 1.02 -14.36
CA ASN A 15 -2.82 0.12 -13.67
C ASN A 15 -2.49 -0.13 -12.18
N ASN A 16 -1.42 0.44 -11.62
CA ASN A 16 -1.00 0.19 -10.24
C ASN A 16 -1.08 1.46 -9.38
N ILE A 17 -2.09 1.54 -8.51
CA ILE A 17 -2.31 2.66 -7.59
C ILE A 17 -1.16 2.80 -6.59
N MET A 18 -0.60 1.70 -6.09
CA MET A 18 0.50 1.74 -5.11
C MET A 18 1.75 2.42 -5.67
N ARG A 19 2.03 2.27 -6.97
CA ARG A 19 3.13 2.98 -7.65
C ARG A 19 2.81 4.47 -7.82
N THR A 20 1.56 4.81 -8.12
CA THR A 20 1.07 6.19 -8.30
C THR A 20 1.07 6.99 -6.99
N ILE A 21 0.75 6.35 -5.87
CA ILE A 21 0.77 6.98 -4.54
C ILE A 21 2.19 7.45 -4.15
N GLY A 22 3.23 6.93 -4.82
CA GLY A 22 4.61 7.33 -4.60
C GLY A 22 5.29 6.54 -3.49
N CYS A 23 5.02 5.24 -3.42
CA CYS A 23 5.81 4.31 -2.63
C CYS A 23 7.27 4.34 -3.06
N LYS A 24 8.19 4.22 -2.10
CA LYS A 24 9.62 4.20 -2.42
C LYS A 24 9.98 2.91 -3.12
N VAL A 25 10.35 2.99 -4.38
CA VAL A 25 10.88 1.87 -5.16
C VAL A 25 12.38 1.72 -4.88
N ILE A 26 12.81 0.53 -4.51
CA ILE A 26 14.21 0.19 -4.29
C ILE A 26 14.59 -0.93 -5.26
N THR A 27 15.51 -0.65 -6.16
CA THR A 27 16.05 -1.66 -7.07
C THR A 27 17.21 -2.39 -6.38
N THR A 28 17.17 -3.72 -6.37
CA THR A 28 18.21 -4.57 -5.81
C THR A 28 18.44 -5.78 -6.70
N GLN A 29 19.67 -6.26 -6.77
CA GLN A 29 20.02 -7.47 -7.54
C GLN A 29 20.02 -8.74 -6.68
N ASN A 30 20.07 -8.59 -5.35
CA ASN A 30 20.10 -9.69 -4.39
C ASN A 30 19.23 -9.38 -3.18
N GLU A 31 18.97 -10.38 -2.33
CA GLU A 31 18.37 -10.20 -1.02
C GLU A 31 19.02 -9.02 -0.29
N ARG A 32 18.22 -8.08 0.18
CA ARG A 32 18.70 -6.91 0.92
C ARG A 32 18.23 -6.96 2.37
N LYS A 33 19.18 -6.96 3.29
CA LYS A 33 18.93 -6.90 4.72
C LYS A 33 19.03 -5.44 5.18
N ILE A 34 17.95 -4.92 5.75
CA ILE A 34 17.89 -3.55 6.25
C ILE A 34 17.88 -3.61 7.77
N PRO A 35 18.90 -3.07 8.45
CA PRO A 35 18.87 -2.94 9.90
C PRO A 35 17.85 -1.88 10.30
N VAL A 36 16.99 -2.21 11.25
CA VAL A 36 15.98 -1.32 11.83
C VAL A 36 16.25 -1.19 13.33
N ALA A 37 16.37 0.05 13.82
CA ALA A 37 16.46 0.29 15.26
C ALA A 37 15.07 0.07 15.89
N ASN A 38 14.96 -0.97 16.69
CA ASN A 38 13.69 -1.36 17.33
C ASN A 38 13.56 -0.78 18.77
N GLY A 39 14.65 -0.29 19.34
CA GLY A 39 14.66 0.36 20.64
C GLY A 39 15.70 1.49 20.67
N HIS A 40 15.36 2.55 21.38
CA HIS A 40 16.26 3.68 21.64
C HIS A 40 16.73 3.64 23.09
N THR A 41 17.95 4.14 23.32
CA THR A 41 18.43 4.36 24.68
C THR A 41 17.56 5.41 25.38
N GLN A 42 17.29 5.20 26.66
CA GLN A 42 16.58 6.16 27.50
C GLN A 42 17.56 6.77 28.51
N ALA A 43 17.62 8.10 28.58
CA ALA A 43 18.34 8.79 29.60
C ALA A 43 17.51 8.82 30.89
N ALA A 44 18.13 8.52 32.03
CA ALA A 44 17.50 8.55 33.35
C ALA A 44 18.21 9.59 34.24
N TRP A 45 17.43 10.32 35.01
CA TRP A 45 17.97 11.18 36.07
C TRP A 45 18.37 10.32 37.29
N THR A 46 19.61 10.45 37.70
CA THR A 46 20.13 9.68 38.84
C THR A 46 20.47 10.65 39.98
N ALA A 47 20.09 10.29 41.21
CA ALA A 47 20.46 11.05 42.42
C ALA A 47 21.97 10.97 42.67
N GLU A 48 22.51 11.91 43.43
CA GLU A 48 23.88 11.89 43.87
C GLU A 48 24.19 10.57 44.63
N ASN A 49 25.25 9.87 44.22
CA ASN A 49 25.60 8.49 44.67
C ASN A 49 24.61 7.39 44.26
N GLY A 50 23.66 7.63 43.36
CA GLY A 50 22.77 6.59 42.84
C GLY A 50 23.44 5.73 41.75
N ALA A 51 22.96 4.48 41.61
CA ALA A 51 23.41 3.57 40.55
C ALA A 51 22.92 4.06 39.19
N TYR A 52 23.77 3.99 38.16
CA TYR A 52 23.40 4.33 36.79
C TYR A 52 22.49 3.24 36.17
N THR A 53 21.43 3.67 35.50
CA THR A 53 20.52 2.75 34.78
C THR A 53 21.10 2.50 33.38
N GLU A 54 21.40 1.24 33.09
CA GLU A 54 21.88 0.82 31.79
C GLU A 54 20.70 0.77 30.79
N SER A 55 20.88 1.31 29.61
CA SER A 55 19.91 1.29 28.53
C SER A 55 20.61 1.04 27.21
N ASN A 56 20.33 -0.10 26.59
CA ASN A 56 20.97 -0.52 25.36
C ASN A 56 19.99 -0.40 24.17
N PRO A 57 20.44 0.12 23.00
CA PRO A 57 19.63 0.11 21.80
C PRO A 57 19.49 -1.32 21.27
N THR A 58 18.30 -1.67 20.80
CA THR A 58 18.05 -2.96 20.16
C THR A 58 17.89 -2.77 18.67
N PHE A 59 18.52 -3.65 17.89
CA PHE A 59 18.43 -3.65 16.44
C PHE A 59 17.73 -4.91 15.96
N ALA A 60 16.78 -4.75 15.06
CA ALA A 60 16.17 -5.82 14.30
C ALA A 60 16.66 -5.76 12.86
N GLN A 61 16.53 -6.84 12.12
CA GLN A 61 16.89 -6.91 10.71
C GLN A 61 15.65 -7.35 9.93
N THR A 62 15.30 -6.56 8.91
CA THR A 62 14.24 -6.91 7.97
C THR A 62 14.87 -7.27 6.64
N SER A 63 14.57 -8.46 6.12
CA SER A 63 14.97 -8.88 4.78
C SER A 63 13.94 -8.44 3.75
N ILE A 64 14.42 -8.00 2.60
CA ILE A 64 13.62 -7.76 1.40
C ILE A 64 14.04 -8.80 0.38
N ASP A 65 13.10 -9.69 0.04
CA ASP A 65 13.28 -10.76 -0.93
C ASP A 65 12.59 -10.42 -2.25
N ALA A 66 13.03 -11.07 -3.34
CA ALA A 66 12.40 -10.97 -4.65
C ALA A 66 11.46 -12.16 -4.89
N PHE A 67 10.25 -11.86 -5.32
CA PHE A 67 9.26 -12.86 -5.69
C PHE A 67 9.11 -12.91 -7.20
N LYS A 68 8.83 -14.09 -7.75
CA LYS A 68 8.70 -14.30 -9.18
C LYS A 68 7.23 -14.26 -9.58
N LEU A 69 6.84 -13.27 -10.37
CA LEU A 69 5.54 -13.20 -11.02
C LEU A 69 5.69 -13.67 -12.48
N THR A 70 4.80 -14.54 -12.94
CA THR A 70 4.84 -15.11 -14.29
C THR A 70 3.45 -15.20 -14.88
N ASP A 71 3.35 -14.91 -16.17
CA ASP A 71 2.15 -15.13 -16.97
C ASP A 71 2.54 -15.80 -18.29
N LEU A 72 1.62 -16.54 -18.91
CA LEU A 72 1.82 -17.25 -20.17
C LEU A 72 0.57 -17.17 -21.05
N ILE A 73 0.66 -16.44 -22.14
CA ILE A 73 -0.37 -16.37 -23.16
C ILE A 73 0.02 -17.26 -24.34
N LYS A 74 -0.90 -18.11 -24.80
CA LYS A 74 -0.73 -18.94 -25.99
C LYS A 74 -1.51 -18.32 -27.14
N VAL A 75 -0.82 -18.04 -28.23
CA VAL A 75 -1.40 -17.48 -29.46
C VAL A 75 -1.13 -18.46 -30.60
N SER A 76 -2.10 -18.70 -31.50
CA SER A 76 -1.88 -19.54 -32.67
C SER A 76 -1.16 -18.76 -33.78
N ASP A 77 -0.31 -19.45 -34.54
CA ASP A 77 0.41 -18.87 -35.67
C ASP A 77 -0.53 -18.35 -36.78
N GLU A 78 -1.70 -18.99 -36.95
CA GLU A 78 -2.73 -18.56 -37.89
C GLU A 78 -3.31 -17.20 -37.48
N LEU A 79 -3.56 -16.98 -36.20
CA LEU A 79 -4.05 -15.70 -35.69
C LEU A 79 -3.03 -14.58 -35.86
N LEU A 80 -1.75 -14.88 -35.68
CA LEU A 80 -0.65 -13.92 -35.84
C LEU A 80 -0.47 -13.51 -37.32
N SER A 81 -0.70 -14.44 -38.29
CA SER A 81 -0.45 -14.20 -39.70
C SER A 81 -1.66 -13.62 -40.45
N ASP A 82 -2.89 -13.90 -40.00
CA ASP A 82 -4.14 -13.54 -40.72
C ASP A 82 -4.91 -12.39 -40.02
N SER A 83 -4.37 -11.83 -38.96
CA SER A 83 -5.05 -10.80 -38.19
C SER A 83 -4.84 -9.41 -38.80
N PHE A 84 -5.95 -8.73 -39.06
CA PHE A 84 -6.00 -7.29 -39.39
C PHE A 84 -5.79 -6.42 -38.12
N PHE A 85 -5.68 -7.03 -36.96
CA PHE A 85 -5.60 -6.40 -35.66
C PHE A 85 -4.15 -6.48 -35.10
N ASP A 86 -3.69 -5.40 -34.46
CA ASP A 86 -2.37 -5.38 -33.80
C ASP A 86 -2.39 -6.26 -32.54
N ILE A 87 -2.06 -7.55 -32.74
CA ILE A 87 -2.03 -8.54 -31.67
C ILE A 87 -0.87 -8.28 -30.71
N GLU A 88 0.27 -7.81 -31.21
CA GLU A 88 1.44 -7.55 -30.36
C GLU A 88 1.18 -6.42 -29.36
N GLY A 89 0.57 -5.33 -29.82
CA GLY A 89 0.12 -4.23 -28.97
C GLY A 89 -0.90 -4.70 -27.93
N TYR A 90 -1.91 -5.47 -28.36
CA TYR A 90 -2.92 -6.01 -27.44
C TYR A 90 -2.34 -6.93 -26.37
N ILE A 91 -1.44 -7.84 -26.75
CA ILE A 91 -0.78 -8.75 -25.80
C ILE A 91 0.07 -7.96 -24.77
N SER A 92 0.77 -6.93 -25.23
CA SER A 92 1.56 -6.06 -24.35
C SER A 92 0.71 -5.35 -23.31
N GLU A 93 -0.43 -4.80 -23.73
CA GLU A 93 -1.39 -4.13 -22.85
C GLU A 93 -2.02 -5.13 -21.85
N GLU A 94 -2.39 -6.32 -22.31
CA GLU A 94 -2.97 -7.37 -21.47
C GLU A 94 -1.98 -7.87 -20.42
N PHE A 95 -0.70 -8.07 -20.76
CA PHE A 95 0.34 -8.37 -19.79
C PHE A 95 0.53 -7.25 -18.78
N GLY A 96 0.56 -5.99 -19.23
CA GLY A 96 0.67 -4.84 -18.34
C GLY A 96 -0.47 -4.78 -17.33
N ARG A 97 -1.69 -5.03 -17.79
CA ARG A 97 -2.88 -5.10 -16.94
C ARG A 97 -2.81 -6.26 -15.95
N ALA A 98 -2.55 -7.47 -16.43
CA ALA A 98 -2.50 -8.67 -15.58
C ALA A 98 -1.42 -8.58 -14.50
N PHE A 99 -0.23 -8.09 -14.85
CA PHE A 99 0.83 -7.86 -13.88
C PHE A 99 0.49 -6.73 -12.90
N GLY A 100 -0.12 -5.63 -13.37
CA GLY A 100 -0.56 -4.54 -12.51
C GLY A 100 -1.57 -4.99 -11.46
N GLU A 101 -2.61 -5.71 -11.88
CA GLU A 101 -3.64 -6.26 -10.98
C GLU A 101 -3.05 -7.25 -9.97
N ALA A 102 -2.18 -8.17 -10.42
CA ALA A 102 -1.55 -9.16 -9.54
C ALA A 102 -0.57 -8.53 -8.54
N GLU A 103 0.21 -7.54 -8.96
CA GLU A 103 1.09 -6.78 -8.06
C GLU A 103 0.28 -5.99 -7.02
N GLU A 104 -0.79 -5.32 -7.45
CA GLU A 104 -1.62 -4.52 -6.56
C GLU A 104 -2.32 -5.38 -5.50
N ASP A 105 -2.90 -6.52 -5.89
CA ASP A 105 -3.47 -7.48 -4.94
C ASP A 105 -2.40 -7.97 -3.96
N ALA A 106 -1.21 -8.30 -4.43
CA ALA A 106 -0.12 -8.74 -3.58
C ALA A 106 0.36 -7.64 -2.61
N PHE A 107 0.42 -6.38 -3.03
CA PHE A 107 0.82 -5.26 -2.17
C PHE A 107 -0.22 -4.92 -1.12
N ILE A 108 -1.49 -5.16 -1.38
CA ILE A 108 -2.59 -4.85 -0.46
C ILE A 108 -2.91 -6.05 0.43
N ASN A 109 -3.17 -7.20 -0.18
CA ASN A 109 -3.71 -8.40 0.47
C ASN A 109 -2.72 -9.57 0.54
N GLY A 110 -1.48 -9.41 0.07
CA GLY A 110 -0.52 -10.51 -0.03
C GLY A 110 -0.30 -11.20 1.31
N ALA A 111 -0.62 -12.48 1.36
CA ALA A 111 -0.44 -13.35 2.51
C ALA A 111 0.03 -14.73 2.04
N VAL A 112 0.59 -15.50 2.95
CA VAL A 112 0.85 -16.92 2.67
C VAL A 112 -0.49 -17.61 2.34
N GLN A 113 -0.57 -18.26 1.19
CA GLN A 113 -1.81 -18.96 0.80
C GLN A 113 -2.10 -20.12 1.76
N THR A 114 -3.38 -20.35 2.01
CA THR A 114 -3.82 -21.47 2.85
C THR A 114 -3.31 -22.80 2.27
N GLY A 115 -2.54 -23.54 3.06
CA GLY A 115 -1.94 -24.81 2.67
C GLY A 115 -0.53 -24.73 2.10
N GLN A 116 0.06 -23.53 1.99
CA GLN A 116 1.48 -23.33 1.66
C GLN A 116 2.30 -22.96 2.90
N THR A 117 3.49 -23.52 2.99
CA THR A 117 4.45 -23.23 4.07
C THR A 117 5.50 -22.18 3.67
N ALA A 118 5.60 -21.88 2.38
CA ALA A 118 6.54 -20.90 1.85
C ALA A 118 5.83 -19.61 1.46
N ILE A 119 6.48 -18.48 1.70
CA ILE A 119 6.04 -17.16 1.24
C ILE A 119 6.33 -17.11 -0.27
N ASP A 120 5.29 -17.10 -1.10
CA ASP A 120 5.37 -17.08 -2.57
C ASP A 120 5.10 -15.69 -3.17
N ARG A 121 4.71 -14.72 -2.33
CA ARG A 121 4.36 -13.36 -2.69
C ARG A 121 4.75 -12.35 -1.60
N PRO A 122 4.87 -11.04 -1.91
CA PRO A 122 5.16 -10.01 -0.91
C PRO A 122 4.07 -9.93 0.16
N THR A 123 4.47 -9.55 1.38
CA THR A 123 3.52 -9.32 2.48
C THR A 123 2.74 -8.05 2.23
N GLY A 124 1.42 -8.18 2.19
CA GLY A 124 0.50 -7.08 1.90
C GLY A 124 0.33 -6.09 3.06
N LEU A 125 -0.14 -4.90 2.71
CA LEU A 125 -0.34 -3.80 3.66
C LEU A 125 -1.40 -4.12 4.72
N PHE A 126 -2.47 -4.83 4.37
CA PHE A 126 -3.57 -5.19 5.28
C PHE A 126 -3.33 -6.46 6.11
N ILE A 127 -2.19 -7.10 5.94
CA ILE A 127 -1.83 -8.23 6.78
C ILE A 127 -1.52 -7.73 8.21
N PRO A 128 -1.93 -8.43 9.27
CA PRO A 128 -1.61 -8.04 10.64
C PRO A 128 -0.11 -7.84 10.87
N SER A 129 0.26 -6.83 11.66
CA SER A 129 1.67 -6.49 11.91
C SER A 129 2.48 -7.65 12.51
N ALA A 130 1.84 -8.56 13.24
CA ALA A 130 2.45 -9.78 13.75
C ALA A 130 2.94 -10.72 12.64
N ALA A 131 2.35 -10.63 11.43
CA ALA A 131 2.75 -11.38 10.23
C ALA A 131 3.58 -10.52 9.26
N GLY A 132 4.09 -9.36 9.69
CA GLY A 132 4.97 -8.50 8.90
C GLY A 132 4.27 -7.38 8.12
N GLY A 133 2.95 -7.26 8.21
CA GLY A 133 2.19 -6.17 7.59
C GLY A 133 2.26 -4.85 8.36
N ALA A 134 1.45 -3.89 7.95
CA ALA A 134 1.40 -2.57 8.59
C ALA A 134 0.81 -2.65 10.02
N PRO A 135 1.26 -1.77 10.94
CA PRO A 135 0.66 -1.68 12.26
C PRO A 135 -0.81 -1.19 12.15
N SER A 136 -1.72 -1.86 12.84
CA SER A 136 -3.11 -1.41 12.96
C SER A 136 -3.17 -0.12 13.78
N GLY A 137 -3.86 0.90 13.25
CA GLY A 137 -4.05 2.19 13.94
C GLY A 137 -5.23 2.16 14.90
N VAL A 138 -6.44 2.18 14.35
CA VAL A 138 -7.70 2.24 15.10
C VAL A 138 -8.60 1.11 14.65
N THR A 139 -9.22 0.43 15.60
CA THR A 139 -10.26 -0.56 15.31
C THR A 139 -11.61 0.14 15.36
N ALA A 140 -12.39 0.05 14.29
CA ALA A 140 -13.74 0.59 14.25
C ALA A 140 -14.64 -0.14 15.26
N ALA A 141 -15.56 0.59 15.89
CA ALA A 141 -16.53 0.03 16.83
C ALA A 141 -17.54 -0.90 16.15
N SER A 142 -17.79 -0.68 14.85
CA SER A 142 -18.69 -1.49 14.04
C SER A 142 -17.98 -2.03 12.81
N ALA A 143 -18.28 -3.28 12.43
CA ALA A 143 -17.76 -3.89 11.20
C ALA A 143 -18.38 -3.31 9.92
N THR A 144 -19.52 -2.63 10.03
CA THR A 144 -20.32 -2.17 8.87
C THR A 144 -20.56 -0.66 8.83
N ALA A 145 -20.16 0.07 9.88
CA ALA A 145 -20.38 1.50 9.96
C ALA A 145 -19.11 2.22 10.44
N ILE A 146 -18.79 3.32 9.79
CA ILE A 146 -17.67 4.19 10.13
C ILE A 146 -18.24 5.50 10.67
N THR A 147 -17.63 6.02 11.73
CA THR A 147 -18.00 7.31 12.32
C THR A 147 -16.98 8.40 11.99
N ALA A 148 -17.39 9.67 12.05
CA ALA A 148 -16.48 10.80 11.85
C ALA A 148 -15.38 10.83 12.94
N ASP A 149 -15.70 10.45 14.17
CA ASP A 149 -14.75 10.42 15.28
C ASP A 149 -13.68 9.36 15.09
N GLU A 150 -14.02 8.22 14.50
CA GLU A 150 -13.05 7.17 14.16
C GLU A 150 -12.07 7.62 13.08
N LEU A 151 -12.53 8.38 12.08
CA LEU A 151 -11.67 8.97 11.06
C LEU A 151 -10.67 9.96 11.66
N ILE A 152 -11.16 10.82 12.56
CA ILE A 152 -10.30 11.76 13.29
C ILE A 152 -9.28 10.99 14.13
N SER A 153 -9.72 9.97 14.87
CA SER A 153 -8.87 9.13 15.71
C SER A 153 -7.80 8.41 14.87
N LEU A 154 -8.15 7.95 13.65
CA LEU A 154 -7.22 7.33 12.73
C LEU A 154 -6.08 8.28 12.33
N VAL A 155 -6.41 9.54 11.98
CA VAL A 155 -5.40 10.56 11.65
C VAL A 155 -4.49 10.83 12.84
N TYR A 156 -5.05 10.92 14.05
CA TYR A 156 -4.26 11.22 15.24
C TYR A 156 -3.51 10.01 15.82
N SER A 157 -3.84 8.79 15.43
CA SER A 157 -3.05 7.60 15.75
C SER A 157 -1.66 7.65 15.09
N LEU A 158 -1.54 8.37 13.97
CA LEU A 158 -0.26 8.56 13.31
C LEU A 158 0.56 9.65 14.02
N LYS A 159 1.84 9.39 14.30
CA LYS A 159 2.76 10.36 14.92
C LYS A 159 2.89 11.64 14.09
N ALA A 160 2.94 12.79 14.74
CA ALA A 160 2.96 14.12 14.10
C ALA A 160 3.97 14.29 12.94
N PRO A 161 5.22 13.81 13.01
CA PRO A 161 6.18 13.94 11.90
C PRO A 161 5.76 13.27 10.60
N TYR A 162 4.92 12.23 10.68
CA TYR A 162 4.48 11.46 9.50
C TYR A 162 3.19 11.99 8.89
N ARG A 163 2.38 12.75 9.64
CA ARG A 163 1.08 13.27 9.19
C ARG A 163 1.18 14.16 7.96
N SER A 164 2.24 14.97 7.82
CA SER A 164 2.41 15.89 6.70
C SER A 164 2.47 15.20 5.32
N LYS A 165 2.82 13.92 5.30
CA LYS A 165 2.92 13.11 4.07
C LYS A 165 1.88 12.00 4.02
N ALA A 166 0.93 11.98 4.95
CA ALA A 166 -0.10 10.97 5.01
C ALA A 166 -1.08 11.11 3.83
N LYS A 167 -1.60 9.99 3.39
CA LYS A 167 -2.60 9.86 2.32
C LYS A 167 -3.63 8.83 2.75
N PHE A 168 -4.87 9.02 2.35
CA PHE A 168 -5.90 8.00 2.51
C PHE A 168 -5.93 7.10 1.29
N LEU A 169 -6.03 5.80 1.53
CA LEU A 169 -6.29 4.78 0.52
C LEU A 169 -7.48 3.96 0.99
N MET A 170 -8.55 3.94 0.22
CA MET A 170 -9.76 3.20 0.57
C MET A 170 -10.59 2.84 -0.65
N ASN A 171 -11.42 1.83 -0.50
CA ASN A 171 -12.33 1.39 -1.54
C ASN A 171 -13.46 2.41 -1.76
N ASP A 172 -13.94 2.55 -3.00
CA ASP A 172 -15.05 3.44 -3.39
C ASP A 172 -16.31 3.26 -2.54
N ALA A 173 -16.65 2.03 -2.18
CA ALA A 173 -17.79 1.76 -1.32
C ALA A 173 -17.62 2.40 0.07
N THR A 174 -16.39 2.41 0.59
CA THR A 174 -16.04 3.05 1.86
C THR A 174 -16.09 4.57 1.74
N VAL A 175 -15.57 5.14 0.65
CA VAL A 175 -15.67 6.57 0.33
C VAL A 175 -17.14 6.99 0.28
N ALA A 176 -17.98 6.24 -0.43
CA ALA A 176 -19.41 6.51 -0.52
C ALA A 176 -20.12 6.44 0.84
N ALA A 177 -19.72 5.52 1.72
CA ALA A 177 -20.24 5.43 3.08
C ALA A 177 -19.86 6.67 3.92
N ILE A 178 -18.60 7.09 3.85
CA ILE A 178 -18.10 8.29 4.55
C ILE A 178 -18.78 9.56 4.03
N ARG A 179 -18.97 9.68 2.72
CA ARG A 179 -19.69 10.83 2.12
C ARG A 179 -21.15 10.94 2.57
N LYS A 180 -21.78 9.83 2.93
CA LYS A 180 -23.16 9.80 3.42
C LYS A 180 -23.29 10.12 4.91
N LEU A 181 -22.18 10.33 5.64
CA LEU A 181 -22.23 10.72 7.05
C LEU A 181 -22.87 12.10 7.18
N LYS A 182 -23.87 12.17 8.06
CA LYS A 182 -24.62 13.39 8.37
C LYS A 182 -24.46 13.74 9.84
N ASP A 183 -24.54 15.03 10.13
CA ASP A 183 -24.65 15.55 11.48
C ASP A 183 -26.08 15.35 12.04
N LEU A 184 -26.30 15.77 13.28
CA LEU A 184 -27.59 15.71 13.94
C LEU A 184 -28.68 16.57 13.25
N ASN A 185 -28.26 17.51 12.40
CA ASN A 185 -29.15 18.38 11.63
C ASN A 185 -29.44 17.85 10.22
N GLY A 186 -28.86 16.69 9.86
CA GLY A 186 -29.03 16.07 8.55
C GLY A 186 -28.12 16.64 7.46
N VAL A 187 -27.15 17.48 7.81
CA VAL A 187 -26.16 18.06 6.88
C VAL A 187 -25.00 17.07 6.69
N TYR A 188 -24.53 16.92 5.46
CA TYR A 188 -23.36 16.08 5.17
C TYR A 188 -22.10 16.67 5.81
N VAL A 189 -21.40 15.85 6.60
CA VAL A 189 -20.17 16.24 7.31
C VAL A 189 -19.02 16.51 6.34
N TRP A 190 -18.93 15.73 5.28
CA TRP A 190 -17.88 15.88 4.26
C TRP A 190 -18.48 16.36 2.94
N GLN A 191 -17.97 17.50 2.48
CA GLN A 191 -18.27 18.04 1.15
C GLN A 191 -17.00 17.94 0.31
N PRO A 192 -17.03 17.27 -0.86
CA PRO A 192 -15.89 17.19 -1.74
C PRO A 192 -15.55 18.56 -2.34
N ALA A 193 -14.31 18.73 -2.77
CA ALA A 193 -13.90 19.92 -3.50
C ALA A 193 -14.72 20.05 -4.79
N LEU A 194 -15.34 21.22 -4.99
CA LEU A 194 -16.08 21.54 -6.24
C LEU A 194 -15.14 21.93 -7.38
N THR A 195 -13.83 21.98 -7.14
CA THR A 195 -12.82 22.39 -8.11
C THR A 195 -12.37 21.17 -8.92
N ALA A 196 -12.59 21.18 -10.22
CA ALA A 196 -12.12 20.14 -11.13
C ALA A 196 -10.60 20.11 -11.15
N GLY A 197 -10.03 18.91 -11.00
CA GLY A 197 -8.59 18.66 -11.13
C GLY A 197 -7.79 18.53 -9.82
N GLU A 198 -8.39 18.78 -8.65
CA GLU A 198 -7.77 18.42 -7.38
C GLU A 198 -8.29 17.06 -6.89
N PRO A 199 -7.41 16.17 -6.37
CA PRO A 199 -7.85 14.93 -5.74
C PRO A 199 -8.75 15.25 -4.54
N ASP A 200 -9.77 14.44 -4.34
CA ASP A 200 -10.65 14.57 -3.17
C ASP A 200 -9.82 14.56 -1.88
N ARG A 201 -10.13 15.44 -0.95
CA ARG A 201 -9.42 15.55 0.33
C ARG A 201 -10.34 15.18 1.48
N LEU A 202 -9.92 14.26 2.29
CA LEU A 202 -10.58 13.91 3.54
C LEU A 202 -9.74 14.44 4.71
N LEU A 203 -10.33 15.26 5.58
CA LEU A 203 -9.64 15.91 6.71
C LEU A 203 -8.35 16.64 6.32
N GLY A 204 -8.27 17.15 5.08
CA GLY A 204 -7.09 17.86 4.56
C GLY A 204 -6.03 16.97 3.91
N TYR A 205 -6.19 15.66 3.91
CA TYR A 205 -5.28 14.70 3.29
C TYR A 205 -5.82 14.21 1.94
N PRO A 206 -4.95 14.00 0.94
CA PRO A 206 -5.39 13.47 -0.35
C PRO A 206 -5.91 12.05 -0.23
N LEU A 207 -6.95 11.74 -1.01
CA LEU A 207 -7.65 10.46 -1.04
C LEU A 207 -7.36 9.75 -2.38
N TYR A 208 -7.07 8.45 -2.31
CA TYR A 208 -6.82 7.57 -3.44
C TYR A 208 -7.67 6.30 -3.34
#